data_841036ccebe00428e1eddc2f4a8c25d6
#
_entry.id   841036ccebe00428e1eddc2f4a8c25d6
#
_cell.length_a   1.000
_cell.length_b   1.000
_cell.length_c   1.000
_cell.angle_alpha   90.00
_cell.angle_beta   90.00
_cell.angle_gamma   90.00
#
_symmetry.space_group_name_H-M   'P 1'
#
loop_
_entity.id
_entity.type
_entity.pdbx_description
1 polymer ?
#
loop_
_entity_poly.entity_id
_entity_poly.type
_entity_poly.pdbx_seq_one_letter_code
_entity_poly.pdbx_strand_id
1 'polypeptide(L)' 'MKKYERKPWSIRERELLRQNYYTVDKEKLQELLPSRTLTAIASQAHYLQKRGWYFKRLDA' A
#
# COMPACT_ATOMS: atom_id res chain seq x y z
N MET A 1 -14.88 -24.18 6.50
CA MET A 1 -14.27 -23.46 5.51
C MET A 1 -13.85 -22.06 5.93
N LYS A 2 -12.71 -21.66 5.47
CA LYS A 2 -12.22 -20.40 5.91
C LYS A 2 -12.86 -19.28 5.16
N LYS A 3 -13.38 -18.35 5.86
CA LYS A 3 -13.99 -17.24 5.24
C LYS A 3 -13.00 -16.12 5.04
N TYR A 4 -12.85 -15.67 3.84
CA TYR A 4 -11.93 -14.59 3.56
C TYR A 4 -12.60 -13.28 3.87
N GLU A 5 -12.01 -12.53 4.80
CA GLU A 5 -12.54 -11.24 5.18
C GLU A 5 -11.75 -10.13 4.56
N ARG A 6 -12.42 -9.29 3.78
CA ARG A 6 -11.76 -8.16 3.22
C ARG A 6 -11.81 -7.00 4.15
N LYS A 7 -10.67 -6.51 4.53
CA LYS A 7 -10.61 -5.33 5.36
C LYS A 7 -10.38 -4.13 4.48
N PRO A 8 -11.26 -3.14 4.52
CA PRO A 8 -11.03 -1.94 3.72
C PRO A 8 -9.77 -1.22 4.16
N TRP A 9 -9.12 -0.57 3.23
CA TRP A 9 -7.94 0.20 3.54
C TRP A 9 -8.34 1.46 4.28
N SER A 10 -7.68 1.72 5.40
CA SER A 10 -7.96 2.93 6.15
C SER A 10 -7.21 4.10 5.52
N ILE A 11 -7.58 5.31 5.92
CA ILE A 11 -6.88 6.50 5.45
C ILE A 11 -5.42 6.43 5.83
N ARG A 12 -5.14 5.99 7.05
CA ARG A 12 -3.77 5.89 7.52
C ARG A 12 -2.96 4.92 6.67
N GLU A 13 -3.55 3.79 6.32
CA GLU A 13 -2.86 2.81 5.49
C GLU A 13 -2.58 3.37 4.10
N ARG A 14 -3.54 4.09 3.55
CA ARG A 14 -3.34 4.68 2.24
C ARG A 14 -2.24 5.73 2.27
N GLU A 15 -2.20 6.52 3.34
CA GLU A 15 -1.15 7.51 3.48
C GLU A 15 0.22 6.87 3.60
N LEU A 16 0.32 5.80 4.40
CA LEU A 16 1.58 5.09 4.52
C LEU A 16 2.01 4.53 3.17
N LEU A 17 1.06 4.00 2.43
CA LEU A 17 1.37 3.40 1.15
C LEU A 17 1.88 4.44 0.16
N ARG A 18 1.18 5.55 0.00
CA ARG A 18 1.59 6.53 -0.99
C ARG A 18 2.90 7.22 -0.63
N GLN A 19 3.20 7.30 0.66
CA GLN A 19 4.44 7.93 1.09
C GLN A 19 5.63 7.02 1.02
N ASN A 20 5.42 5.72 1.03
CA ASN A 20 6.51 4.77 1.14
C ASN A 20 6.65 3.78 -0.02
N TYR A 21 5.67 3.69 -0.87
CA TYR A 21 5.67 2.65 -1.90
C TYR A 21 6.91 2.71 -2.78
N TYR A 22 7.34 3.91 -3.16
CA TYR A 22 8.51 4.08 -4.01
C TYR A 22 9.74 4.55 -3.26
N THR A 23 9.65 4.69 -1.94
CA THR A 23 10.75 5.24 -1.17
C THR A 23 11.44 4.21 -0.27
N VAL A 24 10.84 3.04 -0.08
CA VAL A 24 11.44 1.98 0.72
C VAL A 24 11.35 0.68 -0.07
N ASP A 25 12.11 -0.32 0.36
CA ASP A 25 12.06 -1.59 -0.35
C ASP A 25 10.82 -2.38 0.09
N LYS A 26 10.63 -3.53 -0.56
CA LYS A 26 9.43 -4.31 -0.31
C LYS A 26 9.36 -4.86 1.10
N GLU A 27 10.50 -5.21 1.65
CA GLU A 27 10.52 -5.74 3.00
C GLU A 27 10.08 -4.70 4.00
N LYS A 28 10.56 -3.49 3.84
CA LYS A 28 10.18 -2.41 4.74
C LYS A 28 8.71 -2.08 4.57
N LEU A 29 8.24 -2.10 3.34
CA LEU A 29 6.85 -1.82 3.06
C LEU A 29 5.96 -2.85 3.75
N GLN A 30 6.35 -4.11 3.71
CA GLN A 30 5.60 -5.16 4.37
C GLN A 30 5.58 -4.94 5.88
N GLU A 31 6.66 -4.44 6.46
CA GLU A 31 6.69 -4.14 7.87
C GLU A 31 5.75 -3.01 8.24
N LEU A 32 5.65 -2.03 7.36
CA LEU A 32 4.77 -0.90 7.61
C LEU A 32 3.30 -1.29 7.51
N LEU A 33 3.02 -2.28 6.68
CA LEU A 33 1.65 -2.74 6.45
C LEU A 33 1.57 -4.25 6.71
N PRO A 34 1.77 -4.66 7.95
CA PRO A 34 1.89 -6.09 8.25
C PRO A 34 0.62 -6.89 8.03
N SER A 35 -0.52 -6.25 8.01
CA SER A 35 -1.76 -6.97 7.81
C SER A 35 -2.10 -7.13 6.33
N ARG A 36 -1.22 -6.70 5.42
CA ARG A 36 -1.46 -6.80 3.99
C ARG A 36 -0.35 -7.60 3.34
N THR A 37 -0.69 -8.34 2.29
CA THR A 37 0.34 -9.03 1.53
C THR A 37 0.95 -8.05 0.52
N LEU A 38 2.11 -8.42 -0.02
CA LEU A 38 2.74 -7.58 -1.02
C LEU A 38 1.86 -7.44 -2.26
N THR A 39 1.16 -8.51 -2.61
CA THR A 39 0.24 -8.46 -3.74
C THR A 39 -0.87 -7.45 -3.50
N ALA A 40 -1.44 -7.48 -2.31
CA ALA A 40 -2.50 -6.54 -1.97
C ALA A 40 -1.98 -5.11 -1.97
N ILE A 41 -0.77 -4.92 -1.48
CA ILE A 41 -0.16 -3.59 -1.44
C ILE A 41 0.03 -3.06 -2.87
N ALA A 42 0.55 -3.90 -3.76
CA ALA A 42 0.76 -3.48 -5.13
C ALA A 42 -0.57 -3.16 -5.82
N SER A 43 -1.56 -3.98 -5.59
CA SER A 43 -2.87 -3.75 -6.19
C SER A 43 -3.46 -2.43 -5.73
N GLN A 44 -3.34 -2.16 -4.44
CA GLN A 44 -3.88 -0.91 -3.90
C GLN A 44 -3.12 0.29 -4.44
N ALA A 45 -1.80 0.16 -4.59
CA ALA A 45 -1.01 1.24 -5.14
C ALA A 45 -1.48 1.60 -6.55
N HIS A 46 -1.69 0.59 -7.38
CA HIS A 46 -2.21 0.83 -8.72
C HIS A 46 -3.58 1.49 -8.68
N TYR A 47 -4.43 0.99 -7.82
CA TYR A 47 -5.78 1.52 -7.71
C TYR A 47 -5.76 3.00 -7.33
N LEU A 48 -4.96 3.35 -6.33
CA LEU A 48 -4.91 4.73 -5.88
C LEU A 48 -4.32 5.65 -6.94
N GLN A 49 -3.29 5.18 -7.64
CA GLN A 49 -2.71 6.01 -8.69
C GLN A 49 -3.69 6.28 -9.81
N LYS A 50 -4.50 5.28 -10.14
CA LYS A 50 -5.54 5.48 -11.13
C LYS A 50 -6.57 6.49 -10.69
N ARG A 51 -6.76 6.62 -9.38
CA ARG A 51 -7.71 7.58 -8.85
C ARG A 51 -7.11 8.95 -8.64
N GLY A 52 -5.85 9.11 -9.02
CA GLY A 52 -5.22 10.41 -8.95
C GLY A 52 -4.40 10.69 -7.71
N TRP A 53 -4.16 9.68 -6.88
CA TRP A 53 -3.34 9.88 -5.70
C TRP A 53 -1.89 10.07 -6.09
N TYR A 54 -1.23 11.02 -5.45
CA TYR A 54 0.18 11.26 -5.68
C TYR A 54 1.02 10.34 -4.82
N PHE A 55 1.98 9.64 -5.45
CA PHE A 55 2.87 8.76 -4.72
C PHE A 55 4.25 9.39 -4.67
N LYS A 56 4.75 9.54 -3.46
CA LYS A 56 6.05 10.15 -3.26
C LYS A 56 7.16 9.28 -3.81
N ARG A 57 8.16 9.91 -4.40
CA ARG A 57 9.31 9.21 -4.93
C ARG A 57 10.57 9.78 -4.33
N LEU A 58 11.62 8.94 -4.34
CA LEU A 58 12.87 9.36 -3.73
C LEU A 58 13.54 10.48 -4.49
N ASP A 59 13.64 10.35 -5.78
CA ASP A 59 14.28 11.42 -6.52
C ASP A 59 13.20 12.27 -7.10
N ALA A 60 13.23 13.40 -6.71
CA ALA A 60 12.18 14.32 -7.10
C ALA A 60 12.42 14.88 -8.47
#